data_6ca2d7634323635dbb7eeda7d18a1cf1
#
_entry.id   6ca2d7634323635dbb7eeda7d18a1cf1
#
_cell.length_a   1.000
_cell.length_b   1.000
_cell.length_c   1.000
_cell.angle_alpha   90.00
_cell.angle_beta   90.00
_cell.angle_gamma   90.00
#
_symmetry.space_group_name_H-M   'P 1'
#
loop_
_entity.id
_entity.type
_entity.pdbx_description
1 polymer ?
#
loop_
_entity_poly.entity_id
_entity_poly.type
_entity_poly.pdbx_seq_one_letter_code
_entity_poly.pdbx_strand_id
1 'polypeptide(L)'
;MKALTRGASPVSDFRALEFGAFSGTSVGAYNATFMASRHAIGGQRAVEELEGVWRERIANTPSSCGNGVFRIRGAPFQFLDPSCLLHPLQNALALARDAVPLSEAFLAQGARFATSDQTIQVRVLETIDIAAFISVSPLDSLVADTIDVGALGAAAGRVAVVASDWKAGNPVVFVNEDLAHRFGRQPILASMALPGLFPPVTIEGTPYVDGAVTMNTPLKPAIDEGADVLHVVYVDPLVEDLPFPEVPSTVDSVYRLYLIVVADKVSTDLGTAATINALILGGDAADAWEAIAAITTRLEEMPPHVRAIRRIARGVRYRPLEIHKYRPRRTGSNAAALLDFQLAAIDRTIERGYQDASHHDCVTEGCILIAPEQWDPAVQRGPASRTGDDPWRTD
;
A
#
# COMPACT_ATOMS: atom_id res chain seq x y z
N MET A 1 -12.37 -7.14 3.59
CA MET A 1 -13.11 -6.23 4.49
C MET A 1 -14.62 -6.46 4.46
N LYS A 2 -15.30 -6.44 3.31
CA LYS A 2 -16.78 -6.60 3.23
C LYS A 2 -17.32 -7.84 3.95
N ALA A 3 -16.72 -9.00 3.76
CA ALA A 3 -17.13 -10.23 4.44
C ALA A 3 -16.94 -10.13 5.97
N LEU A 4 -15.86 -9.52 6.42
CA LEU A 4 -15.53 -9.36 7.85
C LEU A 4 -16.48 -8.37 8.54
N THR A 5 -16.75 -7.22 7.93
CA THR A 5 -17.66 -6.21 8.52
C THR A 5 -19.13 -6.64 8.48
N ARG A 6 -19.50 -7.61 7.64
CA ARG A 6 -20.84 -8.20 7.57
C ARG A 6 -21.01 -9.48 8.40
N GLY A 7 -19.93 -9.96 9.04
CA GLY A 7 -19.99 -11.23 9.76
C GLY A 7 -20.20 -12.44 8.84
N ALA A 8 -19.63 -12.40 7.64
CA ALA A 8 -19.75 -13.47 6.65
C ALA A 8 -18.46 -14.31 6.54
N SER A 9 -17.54 -14.19 7.47
CA SER A 9 -16.26 -14.90 7.45
C SER A 9 -16.14 -15.85 8.63
N PRO A 10 -15.62 -17.08 8.44
CA PRO A 10 -15.33 -18.02 9.51
C PRO A 10 -14.25 -17.50 10.47
N VAL A 11 -13.35 -16.66 10.02
CA VAL A 11 -12.29 -16.05 10.84
C VAL A 11 -12.83 -15.25 12.02
N SER A 12 -14.01 -14.65 11.87
CA SER A 12 -14.67 -13.87 12.91
C SER A 12 -15.80 -14.64 13.61
N ASP A 13 -15.82 -15.98 13.53
CA ASP A 13 -16.94 -16.79 13.98
C ASP A 13 -18.30 -16.27 13.47
N PHE A 14 -18.31 -15.80 12.22
CA PHE A 14 -19.48 -15.19 11.58
C PHE A 14 -20.06 -13.99 12.33
N ARG A 15 -19.19 -13.25 13.05
CA ARG A 15 -19.53 -11.97 13.70
C ARG A 15 -19.00 -10.80 12.87
N ALA A 16 -19.72 -9.70 12.87
CA ALA A 16 -19.24 -8.47 12.26
C ALA A 16 -18.05 -7.90 13.06
N LEU A 17 -16.97 -7.58 12.36
CA LEU A 17 -15.78 -6.96 12.96
C LEU A 17 -15.79 -5.45 12.76
N GLU A 18 -15.34 -4.74 13.78
CA GLU A 18 -14.98 -3.33 13.72
C GLU A 18 -13.46 -3.21 13.86
N PHE A 19 -12.85 -2.38 13.01
CA PHE A 19 -11.41 -2.20 12.95
C PHE A 19 -11.02 -0.87 13.60
N GLY A 20 -10.13 -0.89 14.59
CA GLY A 20 -9.63 0.31 15.27
C GLY A 20 -8.46 0.98 14.55
N ALA A 21 -7.70 0.24 13.76
CA ALA A 21 -6.53 0.74 13.05
C ALA A 21 -6.44 0.18 11.63
N PHE A 22 -5.94 1.01 10.72
CA PHE A 22 -5.72 0.70 9.33
C PHE A 22 -4.29 1.07 8.95
N SER A 23 -3.59 0.20 8.27
CA SER A 23 -2.31 0.56 7.68
C SER A 23 -2.29 0.14 6.22
N GLY A 24 -1.68 0.94 5.38
CA GLY A 24 -1.71 0.67 3.96
C GLY A 24 -0.56 1.28 3.18
N THR A 25 -0.29 0.64 2.06
CA THR A 25 0.71 1.03 1.08
C THR A 25 0.07 1.04 -0.29
N SER A 26 0.43 1.97 -1.18
CA SER A 26 -0.12 2.06 -2.52
C SER A 26 -1.65 2.21 -2.49
N VAL A 27 -2.37 1.43 -3.27
CA VAL A 27 -3.85 1.38 -3.24
C VAL A 27 -4.39 1.06 -1.83
N GLY A 28 -3.63 0.30 -1.04
CA GLY A 28 -3.94 0.02 0.36
C GLY A 28 -3.92 1.26 1.23
N ALA A 29 -3.04 2.24 0.95
CA ALA A 29 -3.01 3.53 1.64
C ALA A 29 -4.29 4.34 1.39
N TYR A 30 -4.76 4.37 0.14
CA TYR A 30 -6.05 4.98 -0.19
C TYR A 30 -7.20 4.32 0.56
N ASN A 31 -7.33 3.00 0.47
CA ASN A 31 -8.40 2.25 1.12
C ASN A 31 -8.35 2.40 2.65
N ALA A 32 -7.16 2.32 3.26
CA ALA A 32 -6.96 2.48 4.69
C ALA A 32 -7.38 3.87 5.17
N THR A 33 -6.96 4.92 4.47
CA THR A 33 -7.28 6.30 4.81
C THR A 33 -8.78 6.59 4.62
N PHE A 34 -9.38 6.06 3.55
CA PHE A 34 -10.82 6.15 3.33
C PHE A 34 -11.60 5.53 4.50
N MET A 35 -11.26 4.30 4.90
CA MET A 35 -11.90 3.60 6.01
C MET A 35 -11.74 4.34 7.33
N ALA A 36 -10.54 4.83 7.64
CA ALA A 36 -10.28 5.59 8.86
C ALA A 36 -11.08 6.90 8.90
N SER A 37 -11.17 7.63 7.78
CA SER A 37 -11.95 8.88 7.68
C SER A 37 -13.45 8.67 7.87
N ARG A 38 -13.93 7.44 7.70
CA ARG A 38 -15.34 7.04 7.84
C ARG A 38 -15.63 6.14 9.05
N HIS A 39 -14.67 6.03 9.96
CA HIS A 39 -14.81 5.17 11.13
C HIS A 39 -16.10 5.42 11.92
N ALA A 40 -16.52 6.68 12.04
CA ALA A 40 -17.70 7.08 12.81
C ALA A 40 -19.04 6.52 12.26
N ILE A 41 -19.11 6.13 10.99
CA ILE A 41 -20.35 5.60 10.40
C ILE A 41 -20.46 4.07 10.48
N GLY A 42 -19.44 3.42 11.06
CA GLY A 42 -19.34 1.95 11.17
C GLY A 42 -18.72 1.27 9.96
N GLY A 43 -18.03 0.17 10.21
CA GLY A 43 -17.19 -0.52 9.21
C GLY A 43 -17.98 -1.01 8.01
N GLN A 44 -19.18 -1.57 8.20
CA GLN A 44 -19.98 -2.06 7.08
C GLN A 44 -20.36 -0.95 6.09
N ARG A 45 -20.86 0.18 6.62
CA ARG A 45 -21.27 1.32 5.78
C ARG A 45 -20.10 1.96 5.08
N ALA A 46 -18.97 2.11 5.78
CA ALA A 46 -17.75 2.63 5.19
C ALA A 46 -17.25 1.77 4.01
N VAL A 47 -17.33 0.45 4.12
CA VAL A 47 -17.00 -0.49 3.01
C VAL A 47 -17.97 -0.35 1.85
N GLU A 48 -19.26 -0.20 2.10
CA GLU A 48 -20.27 0.00 1.02
C GLU A 48 -20.00 1.31 0.27
N GLU A 49 -19.68 2.38 0.97
CA GLU A 49 -19.27 3.65 0.34
C GLU A 49 -17.98 3.50 -0.47
N LEU A 50 -16.97 2.76 0.06
CA LEU A 50 -15.72 2.50 -0.65
C LEU A 50 -15.97 1.70 -1.94
N GLU A 51 -16.84 0.69 -1.91
CA GLU A 51 -17.23 -0.04 -3.11
C GLU A 51 -17.92 0.86 -4.14
N GLY A 52 -18.77 1.79 -3.70
CA GLY A 52 -19.37 2.81 -4.55
C GLY A 52 -18.29 3.67 -5.24
N VAL A 53 -17.28 4.13 -4.51
CA VAL A 53 -16.16 4.90 -5.09
C VAL A 53 -15.41 4.07 -6.13
N TRP A 54 -15.12 2.80 -5.85
CA TRP A 54 -14.43 1.93 -6.82
C TRP A 54 -15.21 1.76 -8.12
N ARG A 55 -16.56 1.62 -8.05
CA ARG A 55 -17.42 1.42 -9.22
C ARG A 55 -17.75 2.69 -9.99
N GLU A 56 -17.88 3.81 -9.29
CA GLU A 56 -18.42 5.03 -9.88
C GLU A 56 -17.35 6.09 -10.18
N ARG A 57 -16.26 6.11 -9.42
CA ARG A 57 -15.23 7.14 -9.49
C ARG A 57 -13.90 6.61 -10.00
N ILE A 58 -13.54 5.37 -9.67
CA ILE A 58 -12.27 4.75 -10.08
C ILE A 58 -12.44 4.02 -11.41
N ALA A 59 -13.52 3.26 -11.56
CA ALA A 59 -13.80 2.52 -12.77
C ALA A 59 -13.91 3.43 -14.00
N ASN A 60 -13.43 2.93 -15.14
CA ASN A 60 -13.78 3.50 -16.43
C ASN A 60 -15.23 3.16 -16.75
N THR A 61 -16.06 4.18 -16.84
CA THR A 61 -17.49 4.06 -17.14
C THR A 61 -17.82 4.82 -18.40
N PRO A 62 -18.93 4.50 -19.09
CA PRO A 62 -19.35 5.26 -20.27
C PRO A 62 -19.60 6.77 -20.02
N SER A 63 -19.82 7.14 -18.76
CA SER A 63 -20.01 8.54 -18.35
C SER A 63 -18.73 9.25 -17.97
N SER A 64 -17.58 8.55 -17.87
CA SER A 64 -16.27 9.13 -17.57
C SER A 64 -15.37 9.05 -18.80
N CYS A 65 -14.57 10.08 -19.02
CA CYS A 65 -13.46 10.02 -19.98
C CYS A 65 -12.23 9.45 -19.30
N GLY A 66 -11.97 8.15 -19.44
CA GLY A 66 -10.90 7.44 -18.76
C GLY A 66 -11.29 6.96 -17.37
N ASN A 67 -10.31 6.67 -16.53
CA ASN A 67 -10.48 6.17 -15.17
C ASN A 67 -10.14 7.24 -14.12
N GLY A 68 -10.50 6.98 -12.86
CA GLY A 68 -10.27 7.90 -11.74
C GLY A 68 -8.83 7.91 -11.19
N VAL A 69 -7.91 7.16 -11.79
CA VAL A 69 -6.54 7.05 -11.28
C VAL A 69 -5.55 7.82 -12.15
N PHE A 70 -5.57 7.59 -13.45
CA PHE A 70 -4.65 8.24 -14.37
C PHE A 70 -5.31 8.46 -15.73
N ARG A 71 -4.68 9.33 -16.52
CA ARG A 71 -4.93 9.46 -17.96
C ARG A 71 -3.61 9.61 -18.72
N ILE A 72 -3.61 9.18 -19.96
CA ILE A 72 -2.47 9.39 -20.84
C ILE A 72 -2.54 10.80 -21.40
N ARG A 73 -1.44 11.56 -21.30
CA ARG A 73 -1.33 12.90 -21.86
C ARG A 73 -1.18 12.84 -23.39
N GLY A 74 -1.79 13.79 -24.06
CA GLY A 74 -1.66 13.96 -25.52
C GLY A 74 -2.89 13.54 -26.31
N ALA A 75 -3.13 14.25 -27.40
CA ALA A 75 -4.34 14.16 -28.21
C ALA A 75 -4.67 12.77 -28.78
N PRO A 76 -3.72 11.97 -29.33
CA PRO A 76 -4.09 10.73 -30.00
C PRO A 76 -4.81 9.73 -29.10
N PHE A 77 -4.42 9.65 -27.84
CA PHE A 77 -4.95 8.64 -26.91
C PHE A 77 -6.34 8.96 -26.39
N GLN A 78 -6.67 10.26 -26.21
CA GLN A 78 -8.00 10.66 -25.78
C GLN A 78 -9.05 10.45 -26.86
N PHE A 79 -8.68 10.57 -28.13
CA PHE A 79 -9.57 10.32 -29.26
C PHE A 79 -9.80 8.82 -29.55
N LEU A 80 -8.96 7.94 -28.99
CA LEU A 80 -9.14 6.50 -29.11
C LEU A 80 -10.10 5.92 -28.06
N ASP A 81 -10.43 6.70 -27.02
CA ASP A 81 -11.42 6.28 -26.02
C ASP A 81 -12.82 6.80 -26.43
N PRO A 82 -13.78 5.91 -26.78
CA PRO A 82 -15.11 6.32 -27.18
C PRO A 82 -15.87 7.14 -26.14
N SER A 83 -15.61 6.91 -24.84
CA SER A 83 -16.23 7.67 -23.76
C SER A 83 -15.79 9.12 -23.76
N CYS A 84 -14.54 9.40 -24.16
CA CYS A 84 -13.98 10.74 -24.25
C CYS A 84 -14.58 11.56 -25.40
N LEU A 85 -15.07 10.91 -26.46
CA LEU A 85 -15.70 11.63 -27.58
C LEU A 85 -17.02 12.32 -27.17
N LEU A 86 -17.64 11.85 -26.10
CA LEU A 86 -18.86 12.46 -25.55
C LEU A 86 -18.58 13.72 -24.71
N HIS A 87 -17.32 14.03 -24.41
CA HIS A 87 -16.92 15.14 -23.56
C HIS A 87 -15.91 16.09 -24.24
N PRO A 88 -16.21 16.68 -25.41
CA PRO A 88 -15.23 17.42 -26.23
C PRO A 88 -14.64 18.63 -25.52
N LEU A 89 -15.40 19.34 -24.70
CA LEU A 89 -14.92 20.51 -23.97
C LEU A 89 -13.92 20.10 -22.85
N GLN A 90 -14.21 19.03 -22.13
CA GLN A 90 -13.32 18.50 -21.09
C GLN A 90 -12.00 18.03 -21.71
N ASN A 91 -12.07 17.38 -22.88
CA ASN A 91 -10.89 16.97 -23.63
C ASN A 91 -10.04 18.14 -24.09
N ALA A 92 -10.66 19.20 -24.62
CA ALA A 92 -9.93 20.38 -25.04
C ALA A 92 -9.21 21.07 -23.86
N LEU A 93 -9.87 21.18 -22.71
CA LEU A 93 -9.27 21.71 -21.49
C LEU A 93 -8.14 20.81 -20.97
N ALA A 94 -8.31 19.49 -21.03
CA ALA A 94 -7.28 18.54 -20.63
C ALA A 94 -6.04 18.66 -21.52
N LEU A 95 -6.22 18.75 -22.84
CA LEU A 95 -5.12 18.96 -23.79
C LEU A 95 -4.38 20.29 -23.55
N ALA A 96 -5.10 21.38 -23.27
CA ALA A 96 -4.49 22.66 -22.95
C ALA A 96 -3.65 22.56 -21.63
N ARG A 97 -4.13 21.85 -20.65
CA ARG A 97 -3.39 21.61 -19.40
C ARG A 97 -2.17 20.71 -19.59
N ASP A 98 -2.21 19.79 -20.55
CA ASP A 98 -1.10 18.87 -20.85
C ASP A 98 0.04 19.55 -21.60
N ALA A 99 -0.23 20.64 -22.32
CA ALA A 99 0.77 21.30 -23.15
C ALA A 99 1.98 21.80 -22.34
N VAL A 100 1.76 22.34 -21.14
CA VAL A 100 2.83 22.81 -20.26
C VAL A 100 3.70 21.68 -19.74
N PRO A 101 3.16 20.66 -19.02
CA PRO A 101 3.99 19.56 -18.51
C PRO A 101 4.71 18.77 -19.61
N LEU A 102 4.08 18.58 -20.78
CA LEU A 102 4.73 17.92 -21.91
C LEU A 102 5.88 18.75 -22.47
N SER A 103 5.69 20.06 -22.64
CA SER A 103 6.78 20.94 -23.11
C SER A 103 7.95 20.99 -22.13
N GLU A 104 7.69 21.05 -20.82
CA GLU A 104 8.71 21.01 -19.78
C GLU A 104 9.46 19.68 -19.80
N ALA A 105 8.77 18.55 -19.93
CA ALA A 105 9.38 17.24 -20.04
C ALA A 105 10.28 17.13 -21.27
N PHE A 106 9.79 17.56 -22.46
CA PHE A 106 10.59 17.55 -23.68
C PHE A 106 11.82 18.46 -23.61
N LEU A 107 11.69 19.65 -23.02
CA LEU A 107 12.83 20.56 -22.82
C LEU A 107 13.86 19.97 -21.85
N ALA A 108 13.40 19.39 -20.73
CA ALA A 108 14.27 18.75 -19.75
C ALA A 108 15.02 17.53 -20.34
N GLN A 109 14.30 16.70 -21.12
CA GLN A 109 14.89 15.54 -21.80
C GLN A 109 15.87 15.97 -22.88
N GLY A 110 15.53 17.00 -23.67
CA GLY A 110 16.41 17.59 -24.67
C GLY A 110 17.67 18.16 -24.06
N ALA A 111 17.56 18.88 -22.93
CA ALA A 111 18.70 19.39 -22.19
C ALA A 111 19.59 18.26 -21.66
N ARG A 112 19.02 17.20 -21.06
CA ARG A 112 19.78 16.02 -20.60
C ARG A 112 20.52 15.36 -21.77
N PHE A 113 19.84 15.16 -22.91
CA PHE A 113 20.46 14.60 -24.11
C PHE A 113 21.62 15.42 -24.60
N ALA A 114 21.51 16.76 -24.59
CA ALA A 114 22.55 17.67 -25.08
C ALA A 114 23.76 17.78 -24.12
N THR A 115 23.52 17.68 -22.81
CA THR A 115 24.55 17.88 -21.77
C THR A 115 25.17 16.61 -21.23
N SER A 116 24.65 15.44 -21.59
CA SER A 116 25.20 14.15 -21.16
C SER A 116 26.53 13.85 -21.83
N ASP A 117 27.51 13.39 -21.05
CA ASP A 117 28.83 12.96 -21.53
C ASP A 117 28.85 11.48 -22.00
N GLN A 118 27.68 10.81 -21.98
CA GLN A 118 27.54 9.40 -22.30
C GLN A 118 27.49 9.16 -23.82
N THR A 119 27.59 7.89 -24.20
CA THR A 119 27.41 7.49 -25.62
C THR A 119 25.99 7.79 -26.10
N ILE A 120 25.80 7.95 -27.41
CA ILE A 120 24.49 8.24 -28.01
C ILE A 120 23.42 7.22 -27.59
N GLN A 121 23.77 5.91 -27.53
CA GLN A 121 22.84 4.87 -27.12
C GLN A 121 22.34 5.10 -25.67
N VAL A 122 23.24 5.42 -24.76
CA VAL A 122 22.91 5.68 -23.35
C VAL A 122 22.06 6.95 -23.25
N ARG A 123 22.40 8.03 -23.98
CA ARG A 123 21.60 9.26 -24.00
C ARG A 123 20.15 9.02 -24.46
N VAL A 124 19.97 8.16 -25.49
CA VAL A 124 18.62 7.78 -25.94
C VAL A 124 17.86 7.05 -24.83
N LEU A 125 18.49 6.11 -24.13
CA LEU A 125 17.86 5.39 -23.02
C LEU A 125 17.52 6.31 -21.85
N GLU A 126 18.39 7.26 -21.51
CA GLU A 126 18.16 8.25 -20.43
C GLU A 126 17.01 9.22 -20.74
N THR A 127 16.61 9.39 -22.01
CA THR A 127 15.50 10.25 -22.42
C THR A 127 14.15 9.54 -22.41
N ILE A 128 14.10 8.21 -22.22
CA ILE A 128 12.84 7.48 -22.14
C ILE A 128 12.22 7.68 -20.76
N ASP A 129 11.16 8.49 -20.71
CA ASP A 129 10.41 8.76 -19.48
C ASP A 129 8.90 8.54 -19.72
N ILE A 130 8.43 7.36 -19.35
CA ILE A 130 7.02 6.99 -19.47
C ILE A 130 6.14 7.85 -18.55
N ALA A 131 6.65 8.23 -17.38
CA ALA A 131 5.90 9.00 -16.39
C ALA A 131 5.55 10.41 -16.93
N ALA A 132 6.35 10.95 -17.85
CA ALA A 132 6.05 12.23 -18.51
C ALA A 132 4.72 12.20 -19.29
N PHE A 133 4.33 11.04 -19.82
CA PHE A 133 3.09 10.84 -20.59
C PHE A 133 1.89 10.50 -19.71
N ILE A 134 2.06 10.29 -18.41
CA ILE A 134 0.99 9.94 -17.49
C ILE A 134 0.64 11.13 -16.61
N SER A 135 -0.66 11.46 -16.56
CA SER A 135 -1.21 12.45 -15.64
C SER A 135 -1.95 11.74 -14.50
N VAL A 136 -1.55 12.04 -13.28
CA VAL A 136 -2.21 11.56 -12.05
C VAL A 136 -3.24 12.56 -11.51
N SER A 137 -3.62 13.57 -12.32
CA SER A 137 -4.64 14.54 -11.89
C SER A 137 -6.00 13.92 -11.55
N PRO A 138 -6.46 12.81 -12.19
CA PRO A 138 -7.68 12.12 -11.74
C PRO A 138 -7.55 11.59 -10.33
N LEU A 139 -6.39 10.99 -10.00
CA LEU A 139 -6.12 10.45 -8.65
C LEU A 139 -6.09 11.56 -7.60
N ASP A 140 -5.45 12.70 -7.88
CA ASP A 140 -5.43 13.84 -6.95
C ASP A 140 -6.84 14.36 -6.69
N SER A 141 -7.67 14.49 -7.73
CA SER A 141 -9.08 14.86 -7.59
C SER A 141 -9.89 13.83 -6.83
N LEU A 142 -9.67 12.53 -7.11
CA LEU A 142 -10.34 11.44 -6.41
C LEU A 142 -10.05 11.50 -4.91
N VAL A 143 -8.79 11.62 -4.53
CA VAL A 143 -8.38 11.69 -3.11
C VAL A 143 -8.98 12.94 -2.45
N ALA A 144 -8.93 14.09 -3.14
CA ALA A 144 -9.48 15.35 -2.62
C ALA A 144 -11.00 15.27 -2.38
N ASP A 145 -11.74 14.62 -3.27
CA ASP A 145 -13.20 14.55 -3.23
C ASP A 145 -13.72 13.48 -2.28
N THR A 146 -12.94 12.41 -2.02
CA THR A 146 -13.43 11.23 -1.31
C THR A 146 -12.84 11.07 0.08
N ILE A 147 -11.69 11.69 0.39
CA ILE A 147 -11.04 11.59 1.69
C ILE A 147 -11.03 12.95 2.38
N ASP A 148 -11.74 13.04 3.50
CA ASP A 148 -11.65 14.19 4.41
C ASP A 148 -10.46 13.99 5.35
N VAL A 149 -9.31 14.54 4.96
CA VAL A 149 -8.09 14.46 5.78
C VAL A 149 -8.23 15.23 7.10
N GLY A 150 -9.06 16.28 7.15
CA GLY A 150 -9.33 17.03 8.38
C GLY A 150 -10.06 16.20 9.42
N ALA A 151 -10.94 15.29 8.98
CA ALA A 151 -11.64 14.37 9.87
C ALA A 151 -10.71 13.37 10.56
N LEU A 152 -9.55 13.08 10.00
CA LEU A 152 -8.59 12.12 10.57
C LEU A 152 -8.00 12.58 11.89
N GLY A 153 -7.83 13.89 12.10
CA GLY A 153 -7.31 14.44 13.36
C GLY A 153 -8.21 14.20 14.58
N ALA A 154 -9.51 14.07 14.36
CA ALA A 154 -10.51 13.80 15.41
C ALA A 154 -11.05 12.37 15.35
N ALA A 155 -10.63 11.55 14.39
CA ALA A 155 -11.15 10.21 14.16
C ALA A 155 -10.72 9.25 15.27
N ALA A 156 -11.65 8.40 15.70
CA ALA A 156 -11.33 7.25 16.55
C ALA A 156 -10.56 6.16 15.79
N GLY A 157 -10.71 6.10 14.45
CA GLY A 157 -9.98 5.19 13.59
C GLY A 157 -8.56 5.69 13.35
N ARG A 158 -7.58 4.84 13.58
CA ARG A 158 -6.17 5.14 13.35
C ARG A 158 -5.77 4.74 11.95
N VAL A 159 -4.91 5.53 11.30
CA VAL A 159 -4.36 5.19 10.00
C VAL A 159 -2.87 5.46 9.93
N ALA A 160 -2.17 4.56 9.23
CA ALA A 160 -0.78 4.71 8.86
C ALA A 160 -0.63 4.51 7.35
N VAL A 161 -0.07 5.50 6.68
CA VAL A 161 0.25 5.49 5.25
C VAL A 161 1.75 5.38 5.09
N VAL A 162 2.21 4.43 4.27
CA VAL A 162 3.64 4.25 4.03
C VAL A 162 4.00 4.74 2.64
N ALA A 163 5.04 5.58 2.56
CA ALA A 163 5.71 5.93 1.31
C ALA A 163 7.21 5.64 1.41
N SER A 164 7.89 5.57 0.29
CA SER A 164 9.35 5.35 0.23
C SER A 164 10.06 6.66 -0.05
N ASP A 165 10.96 7.08 0.82
CA ASP A 165 11.92 8.16 0.51
C ASP A 165 12.80 7.71 -0.66
N TRP A 166 12.67 8.40 -1.81
CA TRP A 166 13.37 8.00 -3.03
C TRP A 166 14.86 8.29 -3.01
N LYS A 167 15.31 9.18 -2.14
CA LYS A 167 16.74 9.49 -1.98
C LYS A 167 17.43 8.56 -0.98
N ALA A 168 16.75 8.31 0.16
CA ALA A 168 17.34 7.53 1.24
C ALA A 168 17.07 6.01 1.09
N GLY A 169 16.04 5.60 0.30
CA GLY A 169 15.63 4.21 0.15
C GLY A 169 14.97 3.61 1.40
N ASN A 170 14.44 4.45 2.29
CA ASN A 170 13.83 4.04 3.55
C ASN A 170 12.29 4.21 3.51
N PRO A 171 11.53 3.36 4.23
CA PRO A 171 10.11 3.61 4.43
C PRO A 171 9.90 4.80 5.37
N VAL A 172 8.90 5.62 5.04
CA VAL A 172 8.41 6.70 5.90
C VAL A 172 6.93 6.46 6.16
N VAL A 173 6.56 6.50 7.44
CA VAL A 173 5.19 6.27 7.90
C VAL A 173 4.56 7.61 8.26
N PHE A 174 3.41 7.90 7.66
CA PHE A 174 2.60 9.07 7.94
C PHE A 174 1.33 8.63 8.67
N VAL A 175 1.06 9.22 9.83
CA VAL A 175 -0.09 8.89 10.67
C VAL A 175 -1.18 9.95 10.63
N ASN A 176 -2.28 9.74 11.35
CA ASN A 176 -3.42 10.66 11.39
C ASN A 176 -3.04 12.14 11.51
N GLU A 177 -2.11 12.48 12.43
CA GLU A 177 -1.70 13.87 12.68
C GLU A 177 -0.98 14.47 11.47
N ASP A 178 -0.13 13.70 10.81
CA ASP A 178 0.60 14.14 9.62
C ASP A 178 -0.36 14.45 8.47
N LEU A 179 -1.36 13.58 8.28
CA LEU A 179 -2.38 13.73 7.25
C LEU A 179 -3.32 14.90 7.56
N ALA A 180 -3.76 15.03 8.81
CA ALA A 180 -4.74 16.04 9.19
C ALA A 180 -4.16 17.46 9.26
N HIS A 181 -2.92 17.61 9.72
CA HIS A 181 -2.40 18.91 10.14
C HIS A 181 -1.15 19.39 9.39
N ARG A 182 -0.37 18.47 8.79
CA ARG A 182 0.92 18.84 8.21
C ARG A 182 0.97 18.70 6.69
N PHE A 183 0.66 17.52 6.19
CA PHE A 183 0.91 17.20 4.78
C PHE A 183 -0.36 17.04 3.94
N GLY A 184 -1.54 16.97 4.60
CA GLY A 184 -2.80 16.76 3.91
C GLY A 184 -2.81 15.43 3.15
N ARG A 185 -3.23 15.48 1.88
CA ARG A 185 -3.33 14.29 1.02
C ARG A 185 -2.02 13.85 0.35
N GLN A 186 -0.95 14.65 0.45
CA GLN A 186 0.30 14.36 -0.25
C GLN A 186 0.91 12.98 0.09
N PRO A 187 0.92 12.51 1.36
CA PRO A 187 1.41 11.17 1.67
C PRO A 187 0.62 10.05 1.00
N ILE A 188 -0.69 10.21 0.82
CA ILE A 188 -1.54 9.22 0.14
C ILE A 188 -1.15 9.13 -1.33
N LEU A 189 -0.98 10.27 -1.99
CA LEU A 189 -0.52 10.34 -3.38
C LEU A 189 0.91 9.80 -3.54
N ALA A 190 1.79 10.11 -2.60
CA ALA A 190 3.17 9.61 -2.57
C ALA A 190 3.22 8.10 -2.45
N SER A 191 2.38 7.53 -1.56
CA SER A 191 2.27 6.07 -1.38
C SER A 191 1.81 5.34 -2.64
N MET A 192 1.09 6.00 -3.55
CA MET A 192 0.59 5.45 -4.81
C MET A 192 1.46 5.82 -6.02
N ALA A 193 2.59 6.50 -5.84
CA ALA A 193 3.47 6.94 -6.92
C ALA A 193 4.40 5.79 -7.38
N LEU A 194 3.86 4.83 -8.13
CA LEU A 194 4.59 3.65 -8.62
C LEU A 194 5.79 4.07 -9.50
N PRO A 195 7.03 3.73 -9.11
CA PRO A 195 8.22 4.14 -9.85
C PRO A 195 8.22 3.68 -11.30
N GLY A 196 8.63 4.58 -12.20
CA GLY A 196 8.66 4.33 -13.64
C GLY A 196 7.32 4.46 -14.35
N LEU A 197 6.21 4.48 -13.60
CA LEU A 197 4.86 4.67 -14.14
C LEU A 197 4.29 6.03 -13.74
N PHE A 198 4.35 6.38 -12.46
CA PHE A 198 3.86 7.66 -11.94
C PHE A 198 5.03 8.56 -11.49
N PRO A 199 4.89 9.88 -11.62
CA PRO A 199 5.92 10.79 -11.14
C PRO A 199 6.02 10.74 -9.61
N PRO A 200 7.24 10.87 -9.04
CA PRO A 200 7.41 11.02 -7.60
C PRO A 200 6.66 12.24 -7.05
N VAL A 201 6.16 12.12 -5.82
CA VAL A 201 5.52 13.23 -5.10
C VAL A 201 6.53 13.87 -4.16
N THR A 202 6.73 15.19 -4.29
CA THR A 202 7.66 15.92 -3.42
C THR A 202 6.93 16.46 -2.20
N ILE A 203 7.39 16.07 -1.01
CA ILE A 203 6.89 16.57 0.28
C ILE A 203 8.08 17.24 0.99
N GLU A 204 7.95 18.53 1.28
CA GLU A 204 9.03 19.33 1.94
C GLU A 204 10.42 19.17 1.29
N GLY A 205 10.48 19.12 -0.04
CA GLY A 205 11.73 19.01 -0.80
C GLY A 205 12.31 17.60 -0.93
N THR A 206 11.67 16.59 -0.32
CA THR A 206 12.02 15.18 -0.45
C THR A 206 11.08 14.49 -1.44
N PRO A 207 11.60 13.82 -2.48
CA PRO A 207 10.80 13.04 -3.40
C PRO A 207 10.44 11.68 -2.77
N TYR A 208 9.18 11.33 -2.84
CA TYR A 208 8.63 10.06 -2.38
C TYR A 208 8.03 9.28 -3.54
N VAL A 209 8.11 7.96 -3.44
CA VAL A 209 7.49 7.01 -4.35
C VAL A 209 6.68 5.99 -3.58
N ASP A 210 6.04 5.07 -4.29
CA ASP A 210 5.20 4.01 -3.72
C ASP A 210 5.90 3.29 -2.57
N GLY A 211 5.18 3.19 -1.46
CA GLY A 211 5.68 2.57 -0.25
C GLY A 211 6.00 1.09 -0.39
N ALA A 212 5.40 0.39 -1.35
CA ALA A 212 5.63 -1.02 -1.59
C ALA A 212 7.09 -1.35 -1.95
N VAL A 213 7.84 -0.37 -2.47
CA VAL A 213 9.29 -0.52 -2.74
C VAL A 213 10.07 -0.84 -1.47
N THR A 214 9.68 -0.26 -0.33
CA THR A 214 10.40 -0.43 0.95
C THR A 214 9.61 -1.21 1.99
N MET A 215 8.27 -1.10 2.01
CA MET A 215 7.38 -1.77 2.97
C MET A 215 6.01 -2.03 2.32
N ASN A 216 5.86 -3.16 1.64
CA ASN A 216 4.59 -3.49 0.95
C ASN A 216 3.46 -3.85 1.91
N THR A 217 3.78 -4.56 2.99
CA THR A 217 2.80 -4.99 3.99
C THR A 217 3.14 -4.31 5.32
N PRO A 218 2.53 -3.16 5.63
CA PRO A 218 2.91 -2.37 6.79
C PRO A 218 2.33 -2.94 8.09
N LEU A 219 2.85 -4.11 8.53
CA LEU A 219 2.45 -4.76 9.78
C LEU A 219 2.90 -3.94 10.98
N LYS A 220 4.18 -3.49 10.97
CA LYS A 220 4.76 -2.74 12.08
C LYS A 220 3.94 -1.50 12.46
N PRO A 221 3.51 -0.62 11.56
CA PRO A 221 2.65 0.51 11.92
C PRO A 221 1.36 0.11 12.63
N ALA A 222 0.70 -0.96 12.21
CA ALA A 222 -0.51 -1.45 12.88
C ALA A 222 -0.22 -2.02 14.28
N ILE A 223 0.92 -2.69 14.45
CA ILE A 223 1.39 -3.21 15.74
C ILE A 223 1.74 -2.07 16.70
N ASP A 224 2.41 -1.04 16.21
CA ASP A 224 2.78 0.15 16.98
C ASP A 224 1.53 0.89 17.49
N GLU A 225 0.44 0.85 16.73
CA GLU A 225 -0.87 1.34 17.14
C GLU A 225 -1.63 0.42 18.11
N GLY A 226 -1.04 -0.69 18.49
CA GLY A 226 -1.55 -1.59 19.54
C GLY A 226 -2.42 -2.74 19.03
N ALA A 227 -2.39 -3.06 17.73
CA ALA A 227 -3.11 -4.19 17.19
C ALA A 227 -2.50 -5.53 17.65
N ASP A 228 -3.35 -6.43 18.17
CA ASP A 228 -3.00 -7.80 18.54
C ASP A 228 -3.47 -8.80 17.47
N VAL A 229 -4.53 -8.46 16.74
CA VAL A 229 -5.08 -9.25 15.65
C VAL A 229 -4.99 -8.43 14.37
N LEU A 230 -4.34 -9.00 13.35
CA LEU A 230 -4.10 -8.36 12.07
C LEU A 230 -4.83 -9.11 10.96
N HIS A 231 -5.61 -8.37 10.17
CA HIS A 231 -6.21 -8.88 8.94
C HIS A 231 -5.43 -8.30 7.75
N VAL A 232 -4.56 -9.11 7.17
CA VAL A 232 -3.63 -8.69 6.12
C VAL A 232 -4.21 -9.05 4.76
N VAL A 233 -4.55 -8.03 3.97
CA VAL A 233 -5.12 -8.18 2.64
C VAL A 233 -4.06 -7.89 1.59
N TYR A 234 -3.69 -8.91 0.82
CA TYR A 234 -2.78 -8.78 -0.32
C TYR A 234 -3.57 -8.48 -1.59
N VAL A 235 -3.02 -7.63 -2.43
CA VAL A 235 -3.55 -7.39 -3.77
C VAL A 235 -2.86 -8.26 -4.82
N ASP A 236 -1.65 -8.70 -4.53
CA ASP A 236 -0.82 -9.50 -5.43
C ASP A 236 -0.91 -10.99 -5.11
N PRO A 237 -1.03 -11.85 -6.13
CA PRO A 237 -0.89 -13.31 -5.97
C PRO A 237 0.56 -13.67 -5.64
N LEU A 238 0.82 -14.95 -5.41
CA LEU A 238 2.19 -15.46 -5.36
C LEU A 238 2.86 -15.27 -6.73
N VAL A 239 4.15 -14.95 -6.74
CA VAL A 239 4.91 -14.75 -7.99
C VAL A 239 4.89 -15.99 -8.87
N GLU A 240 4.87 -17.19 -8.26
CA GLU A 240 4.77 -18.48 -8.94
C GLU A 240 3.42 -18.71 -9.63
N ASP A 241 2.35 -18.09 -9.13
CA ASP A 241 1.01 -18.18 -9.70
C ASP A 241 0.79 -17.21 -10.88
N LEU A 242 1.73 -16.30 -11.11
CA LEU A 242 1.63 -15.31 -12.18
C LEU A 242 2.06 -15.94 -13.52
N PRO A 243 1.25 -15.82 -14.56
CA PRO A 243 1.65 -16.25 -15.90
C PRO A 243 2.90 -15.47 -16.35
N PHE A 244 3.81 -16.17 -17.00
CA PHE A 244 4.97 -15.56 -17.64
C PHE A 244 4.78 -15.65 -19.14
N PRO A 245 4.73 -14.53 -19.89
CA PRO A 245 4.56 -14.57 -21.32
C PRO A 245 5.79 -15.20 -22.01
N GLU A 246 5.59 -15.95 -23.07
CA GLU A 246 6.68 -16.56 -23.85
C GLU A 246 7.68 -15.52 -24.37
N VAL A 247 7.19 -14.34 -24.72
CA VAL A 247 8.00 -13.19 -25.14
C VAL A 247 7.64 -12.00 -24.25
N PRO A 248 8.36 -11.81 -23.13
CA PRO A 248 8.08 -10.70 -22.22
C PRO A 248 8.51 -9.36 -22.82
N SER A 249 7.65 -8.34 -22.67
CA SER A 249 8.03 -6.96 -22.92
C SER A 249 8.94 -6.42 -21.82
N THR A 250 9.57 -5.27 -22.05
CA THR A 250 10.32 -4.56 -20.98
C THR A 250 9.41 -4.23 -19.80
N VAL A 251 8.16 -3.84 -20.05
CA VAL A 251 7.17 -3.53 -19.00
C VAL A 251 6.85 -4.78 -18.19
N ASP A 252 6.63 -5.93 -18.82
CA ASP A 252 6.40 -7.20 -18.13
C ASP A 252 7.59 -7.59 -17.24
N SER A 253 8.80 -7.38 -17.73
CA SER A 253 10.05 -7.71 -17.03
C SER A 253 10.22 -6.80 -15.78
N VAL A 254 10.03 -5.49 -15.93
CA VAL A 254 10.11 -4.52 -14.83
C VAL A 254 9.02 -4.80 -13.80
N TYR A 255 7.79 -5.07 -14.24
CA TYR A 255 6.69 -5.41 -13.35
C TYR A 255 6.96 -6.70 -12.57
N ARG A 256 7.46 -7.74 -13.23
CA ARG A 256 7.79 -8.99 -12.55
C ARG A 256 8.93 -8.81 -11.54
N LEU A 257 9.95 -8.01 -11.88
CA LEU A 257 11.01 -7.67 -10.92
C LEU A 257 10.44 -6.95 -9.70
N TYR A 258 9.56 -5.98 -9.91
CA TYR A 258 8.85 -5.29 -8.83
C TYR A 258 8.10 -6.28 -7.93
N LEU A 259 7.31 -7.19 -8.50
CA LEU A 259 6.56 -8.20 -7.75
C LEU A 259 7.46 -9.15 -6.95
N ILE A 260 8.61 -9.55 -7.50
CA ILE A 260 9.58 -10.40 -6.79
C ILE A 260 10.12 -9.67 -5.56
N VAL A 261 10.52 -8.40 -5.71
CA VAL A 261 11.03 -7.58 -4.59
C VAL A 261 9.97 -7.39 -3.51
N VAL A 262 8.74 -7.13 -3.92
CA VAL A 262 7.60 -6.93 -3.01
C VAL A 262 7.26 -8.22 -2.26
N ALA A 263 7.22 -9.37 -2.94
CA ALA A 263 6.90 -10.66 -2.35
C ALA A 263 7.96 -11.12 -1.32
N ASP A 264 9.24 -10.89 -1.59
CA ASP A 264 10.35 -11.24 -0.69
C ASP A 264 10.24 -10.50 0.64
N LYS A 265 9.95 -9.19 0.61
CA LYS A 265 9.75 -8.38 1.81
C LYS A 265 8.59 -8.87 2.67
N VAL A 266 7.47 -9.20 2.05
CA VAL A 266 6.29 -9.74 2.75
C VAL A 266 6.61 -11.05 3.46
N SER A 267 7.32 -11.95 2.78
CA SER A 267 7.73 -13.24 3.36
C SER A 267 8.64 -13.05 4.58
N THR A 268 9.58 -12.11 4.50
CA THR A 268 10.50 -11.77 5.58
C THR A 268 9.77 -11.20 6.80
N ASP A 269 8.84 -10.26 6.61
CA ASP A 269 8.09 -9.63 7.70
C ASP A 269 7.20 -10.64 8.43
N LEU A 270 6.51 -11.51 7.70
CA LEU A 270 5.70 -12.59 8.28
C LEU A 270 6.53 -13.64 8.99
N GLY A 271 7.67 -14.04 8.41
CA GLY A 271 8.60 -14.98 9.04
C GLY A 271 9.14 -14.42 10.36
N THR A 272 9.43 -13.13 10.40
CA THR A 272 9.85 -12.44 11.63
C THR A 272 8.75 -12.45 12.68
N ALA A 273 7.51 -12.13 12.31
CA ALA A 273 6.37 -12.16 13.24
C ALA A 273 6.11 -13.56 13.78
N ALA A 274 6.16 -14.60 12.95
CA ALA A 274 6.02 -15.99 13.36
C ALA A 274 7.13 -16.42 14.33
N THR A 275 8.37 -16.02 14.06
CA THR A 275 9.52 -16.31 14.93
C THR A 275 9.36 -15.63 16.29
N ILE A 276 8.96 -14.36 16.33
CA ILE A 276 8.71 -13.63 17.58
C ILE A 276 7.58 -14.31 18.38
N ASN A 277 6.48 -14.69 17.73
CA ASN A 277 5.41 -15.43 18.41
C ASN A 277 5.91 -16.77 19.01
N ALA A 278 6.67 -17.53 18.23
CA ALA A 278 7.21 -18.80 18.71
C ALA A 278 8.12 -18.62 19.94
N LEU A 279 8.94 -17.56 19.95
CA LEU A 279 9.80 -17.22 21.08
C LEU A 279 9.01 -16.80 22.32
N ILE A 280 7.92 -16.02 22.13
CA ILE A 280 7.09 -15.58 23.27
C ILE A 280 6.26 -16.71 23.85
N LEU A 281 5.71 -17.58 22.99
CA LEU A 281 4.79 -18.67 23.38
C LEU A 281 5.51 -19.96 23.77
N GLY A 282 6.78 -20.11 23.43
CA GLY A 282 7.58 -21.32 23.63
C GLY A 282 8.01 -21.62 25.07
N GLY A 283 7.66 -20.79 26.03
CA GLY A 283 7.59 -21.15 27.46
C GLY A 283 8.88 -21.06 28.27
N ASP A 284 10.06 -20.91 27.72
CA ASP A 284 11.27 -20.65 28.53
C ASP A 284 11.86 -19.28 28.16
N ALA A 285 11.63 -18.32 29.05
CA ALA A 285 12.04 -16.92 28.81
C ALA A 285 13.58 -16.78 28.64
N ALA A 286 14.35 -17.70 29.19
CA ALA A 286 15.81 -17.71 29.06
C ALA A 286 16.24 -18.11 27.65
N ASP A 287 15.67 -19.17 27.08
CA ASP A 287 15.98 -19.65 25.73
C ASP A 287 15.48 -18.68 24.66
N ALA A 288 14.32 -18.02 24.88
CA ALA A 288 13.80 -16.98 24.02
C ALA A 288 14.74 -15.76 23.98
N TRP A 289 15.29 -15.35 25.13
CA TRP A 289 16.25 -14.25 25.20
C TRP A 289 17.60 -14.59 24.57
N GLU A 290 18.07 -15.83 24.70
CA GLU A 290 19.28 -16.29 24.04
C GLU A 290 19.12 -16.34 22.51
N ALA A 291 17.97 -16.80 22.01
CA ALA A 291 17.66 -16.81 20.60
C ALA A 291 17.51 -15.37 20.04
N ILE A 292 16.86 -14.47 20.77
CA ILE A 292 16.79 -13.04 20.41
C ILE A 292 18.19 -12.40 20.44
N ALA A 293 19.02 -12.73 21.42
CA ALA A 293 20.40 -12.25 21.52
C ALA A 293 21.27 -12.78 20.37
N ALA A 294 21.12 -14.04 19.98
CA ALA A 294 21.82 -14.65 18.84
C ALA A 294 21.41 -14.04 17.50
N ILE A 295 20.13 -13.73 17.33
CA ILE A 295 19.62 -12.97 16.19
C ILE A 295 20.20 -11.54 16.23
N THR A 296 20.21 -10.90 17.39
CA THR A 296 20.73 -9.53 17.56
C THR A 296 22.23 -9.44 17.30
N THR A 297 23.00 -10.44 17.66
CA THR A 297 24.46 -10.48 17.42
C THR A 297 24.78 -10.64 15.92
N ARG A 298 24.02 -11.45 15.20
CA ARG A 298 24.09 -11.50 13.73
C ARG A 298 23.66 -10.21 13.04
N LEU A 299 22.81 -9.42 13.69
CA LEU A 299 22.26 -8.18 13.19
C LEU A 299 23.19 -6.96 13.45
N GLU A 300 24.25 -7.09 14.25
CA GLU A 300 25.27 -6.03 14.42
C GLU A 300 26.07 -5.77 13.13
N GLU A 301 26.07 -6.73 12.19
CA GLU A 301 26.65 -6.62 10.86
C GLU A 301 25.68 -6.04 9.80
N MET A 302 24.45 -5.73 10.19
CA MET A 302 23.37 -5.25 9.27
C MET A 302 23.13 -3.73 9.34
N PRO A 303 22.46 -3.15 8.31
CA PRO A 303 22.23 -1.69 8.19
C PRO A 303 21.40 -1.04 9.32
N PRO A 304 21.38 0.31 9.42
CA PRO A 304 20.83 1.07 10.56
C PRO A 304 19.38 0.80 10.98
N HIS A 305 18.52 0.33 10.07
CA HIS A 305 17.14 -0.03 10.36
C HIS A 305 17.02 -1.25 11.31
N VAL A 306 18.07 -2.01 11.47
CA VAL A 306 18.16 -3.15 12.40
C VAL A 306 18.52 -2.72 13.82
N ARG A 307 19.01 -1.48 14.02
CA ARG A 307 19.26 -0.93 15.37
C ARG A 307 17.97 -0.75 16.17
N ALA A 308 16.82 -0.72 15.52
CA ALA A 308 15.51 -0.73 16.18
C ALA A 308 15.32 -2.00 17.03
N ILE A 309 15.79 -3.15 16.57
CA ILE A 309 15.70 -4.42 17.31
C ILE A 309 16.51 -4.36 18.62
N ARG A 310 17.60 -3.61 18.68
CA ARG A 310 18.42 -3.43 19.90
C ARG A 310 17.69 -2.66 21.02
N ARG A 311 16.76 -1.76 20.68
CA ARG A 311 15.87 -1.10 21.65
C ARG A 311 14.78 -2.03 22.17
N ILE A 312 14.33 -2.92 21.34
CA ILE A 312 13.35 -3.95 21.59
C ILE A 312 13.84 -4.88 22.72
N ALA A 313 15.09 -5.32 22.68
CA ALA A 313 15.70 -6.16 23.72
C ALA A 313 15.84 -5.45 25.09
N ARG A 314 15.58 -4.13 25.19
CA ARG A 314 15.76 -3.33 26.42
C ARG A 314 14.48 -2.99 27.17
N GLY A 315 13.34 -3.62 26.88
CA GLY A 315 12.16 -3.42 27.73
C GLY A 315 10.82 -3.23 27.04
N VAL A 316 10.72 -3.41 25.72
CA VAL A 316 9.41 -3.47 25.06
C VAL A 316 8.80 -4.84 25.30
N ARG A 317 7.64 -4.91 25.93
CA ARG A 317 6.87 -6.13 26.06
C ARG A 317 6.29 -6.49 24.69
N TYR A 318 6.85 -7.51 24.05
CA TYR A 318 6.23 -8.13 22.87
C TYR A 318 4.93 -8.77 23.28
N ARG A 319 3.95 -8.66 22.42
CA ARG A 319 2.69 -9.41 22.51
C ARG A 319 2.63 -10.39 21.37
N PRO A 320 2.11 -11.59 21.58
CA PRO A 320 1.84 -12.49 20.48
C PRO A 320 0.82 -11.85 19.54
N LEU A 321 0.99 -12.08 18.24
CA LEU A 321 0.18 -11.53 17.20
C LEU A 321 -0.58 -12.63 16.49
N GLU A 322 -1.88 -12.43 16.31
CA GLU A 322 -2.67 -13.25 15.42
C GLU A 322 -2.76 -12.59 14.06
N ILE A 323 -2.40 -13.32 12.99
CA ILE A 323 -2.34 -12.77 11.64
C ILE A 323 -3.16 -13.64 10.69
N HIS A 324 -4.26 -13.08 10.21
CA HIS A 324 -5.08 -13.68 9.17
C HIS A 324 -4.68 -13.11 7.82
N LYS A 325 -4.37 -13.99 6.85
CA LYS A 325 -3.88 -13.61 5.52
C LYS A 325 -4.94 -13.85 4.47
N TYR A 326 -5.24 -12.84 3.67
CA TYR A 326 -6.17 -12.92 2.54
C TYR A 326 -5.41 -12.62 1.26
N ARG A 327 -5.21 -13.63 0.42
CA ARG A 327 -4.46 -13.51 -0.83
C ARG A 327 -5.30 -14.01 -2.00
N PRO A 328 -5.29 -13.31 -3.16
CA PRO A 328 -5.97 -13.80 -4.35
C PRO A 328 -5.28 -15.07 -4.86
N ARG A 329 -6.05 -16.14 -5.02
CA ARG A 329 -5.52 -17.48 -5.40
C ARG A 329 -5.18 -17.62 -6.89
N ARG A 330 -5.74 -16.78 -7.75
CA ARG A 330 -5.45 -16.73 -9.20
C ARG A 330 -5.81 -15.36 -9.74
N THR A 331 -4.87 -14.70 -10.36
CA THR A 331 -5.13 -13.57 -11.25
C THR A 331 -4.47 -13.87 -12.58
N GLY A 332 -5.25 -13.92 -13.65
CA GLY A 332 -4.69 -13.95 -15.00
C GLY A 332 -4.13 -12.58 -15.36
N SER A 333 -3.12 -12.09 -14.62
CA SER A 333 -2.66 -10.72 -14.77
C SER A 333 -1.26 -10.67 -15.36
N ASN A 334 -1.19 -10.07 -16.53
CA ASN A 334 0.02 -9.44 -17.04
C ASN A 334 0.14 -8.01 -16.42
N ALA A 335 1.24 -7.33 -16.64
CA ALA A 335 1.47 -5.96 -16.17
C ALA A 335 0.32 -4.99 -16.53
N ALA A 336 -0.33 -5.20 -17.66
CA ALA A 336 -1.45 -4.38 -18.12
C ALA A 336 -2.70 -4.52 -17.25
N ALA A 337 -2.89 -5.63 -16.54
CA ALA A 337 -4.07 -5.85 -15.69
C ALA A 337 -4.07 -4.97 -14.43
N LEU A 338 -2.89 -4.50 -13.98
CA LEU A 338 -2.80 -3.47 -12.92
C LEU A 338 -3.45 -2.14 -13.32
N LEU A 339 -3.50 -1.86 -14.60
CA LEU A 339 -4.02 -0.64 -15.18
C LEU A 339 -5.40 -0.83 -15.80
N ASP A 340 -5.99 -2.03 -15.66
CA ASP A 340 -7.34 -2.34 -16.14
C ASP A 340 -8.40 -1.88 -15.13
N PHE A 341 -8.84 -0.65 -15.28
CA PHE A 341 -9.91 -0.06 -14.47
C PHE A 341 -11.29 -0.22 -15.11
N GLN A 342 -11.52 -1.21 -15.96
CA GLN A 342 -12.85 -1.48 -16.48
C GLN A 342 -13.78 -1.92 -15.35
N LEU A 343 -15.02 -1.41 -15.35
CA LEU A 343 -16.03 -1.70 -14.32
C LEU A 343 -16.22 -3.21 -14.11
N ALA A 344 -16.30 -3.97 -15.20
CA ALA A 344 -16.46 -5.41 -15.13
C ALA A 344 -15.27 -6.13 -14.49
N ALA A 345 -14.04 -5.61 -14.61
CA ALA A 345 -12.85 -6.15 -13.96
C ALA A 345 -12.88 -5.84 -12.45
N ILE A 346 -13.26 -4.62 -12.08
CA ILE A 346 -13.43 -4.20 -10.69
C ILE A 346 -14.49 -5.04 -9.99
N ASP A 347 -15.67 -5.21 -10.60
CA ASP A 347 -16.76 -6.01 -10.03
C ASP A 347 -16.34 -7.47 -9.79
N ARG A 348 -15.68 -8.09 -10.76
CA ARG A 348 -15.14 -9.45 -10.59
C ARG A 348 -14.12 -9.54 -9.45
N THR A 349 -13.28 -8.52 -9.29
CA THR A 349 -12.26 -8.50 -8.23
C THR A 349 -12.89 -8.31 -6.86
N ILE A 350 -13.88 -7.42 -6.71
CA ILE A 350 -14.64 -7.21 -5.47
C ILE A 350 -15.37 -8.50 -5.06
N GLU A 351 -16.06 -9.13 -6.01
CA GLU A 351 -16.79 -10.37 -5.73
C GLU A 351 -15.86 -11.51 -5.34
N ARG A 352 -14.74 -11.66 -6.05
CA ARG A 352 -13.73 -12.67 -5.72
C ARG A 352 -13.16 -12.45 -4.31
N GLY A 353 -12.75 -11.22 -3.97
CA GLY A 353 -12.25 -10.92 -2.63
C GLY A 353 -13.29 -11.14 -1.52
N TYR A 354 -14.59 -10.96 -1.82
CA TYR A 354 -15.67 -11.31 -0.91
C TYR A 354 -15.75 -12.83 -0.71
N GLN A 355 -15.71 -13.60 -1.79
CA GLN A 355 -15.74 -15.07 -1.75
C GLN A 355 -14.53 -15.65 -1.03
N ASP A 356 -13.33 -15.15 -1.32
CA ASP A 356 -12.09 -15.60 -0.65
C ASP A 356 -12.18 -15.39 0.87
N ALA A 357 -12.69 -14.25 1.32
CA ALA A 357 -12.85 -13.98 2.76
C ALA A 357 -14.02 -14.74 3.42
N SER A 358 -15.10 -15.02 2.68
CA SER A 358 -16.25 -15.76 3.18
C SER A 358 -15.98 -17.28 3.30
N HIS A 359 -15.02 -17.80 2.52
CA HIS A 359 -14.61 -19.20 2.53
C HIS A 359 -13.16 -19.35 3.01
N HIS A 360 -12.71 -18.40 3.84
CA HIS A 360 -11.34 -18.35 4.31
C HIS A 360 -11.00 -19.58 5.15
N ASP A 361 -9.87 -20.21 4.85
CA ASP A 361 -9.28 -21.30 5.61
C ASP A 361 -7.87 -20.91 6.08
N CYS A 362 -7.73 -20.69 7.38
CA CYS A 362 -6.48 -20.27 8.01
C CYS A 362 -5.34 -21.26 7.81
N VAL A 363 -5.64 -22.55 7.73
CA VAL A 363 -4.62 -23.60 7.53
C VAL A 363 -4.05 -23.49 6.11
N THR A 364 -4.92 -23.45 5.12
CA THR A 364 -4.54 -23.35 3.71
C THR A 364 -3.82 -22.05 3.41
N GLU A 365 -4.26 -20.93 4.00
CA GLU A 365 -3.66 -19.60 3.80
C GLU A 365 -2.40 -19.40 4.66
N GLY A 366 -2.10 -20.34 5.59
CA GLY A 366 -0.95 -20.28 6.49
C GLY A 366 -1.02 -19.06 7.42
N CYS A 367 -2.18 -18.79 8.02
CA CYS A 367 -2.34 -17.77 9.05
C CYS A 367 -1.46 -18.08 10.26
N ILE A 368 -1.11 -17.05 11.00
CA ILE A 368 -0.40 -17.17 12.26
C ILE A 368 -1.46 -17.08 13.36
N LEU A 369 -1.77 -18.21 13.97
CA LEU A 369 -2.80 -18.32 15.02
C LEU A 369 -2.15 -18.54 16.36
N ILE A 370 -2.80 -18.06 17.40
CA ILE A 370 -2.43 -18.30 18.80
C ILE A 370 -3.41 -19.32 19.36
N ALA A 371 -2.91 -20.45 19.86
CA ALA A 371 -3.78 -21.40 20.53
C ALA A 371 -4.36 -20.78 21.82
N PRO A 372 -5.68 -20.89 22.07
CA PRO A 372 -6.32 -20.26 23.24
C PRO A 372 -5.67 -20.64 24.57
N GLU A 373 -5.06 -21.83 24.65
CA GLU A 373 -4.37 -22.34 25.82
C GLU A 373 -3.00 -21.69 26.06
N GLN A 374 -2.44 -21.00 25.06
CA GLN A 374 -1.11 -20.40 25.10
C GLN A 374 -1.13 -18.92 25.47
N TRP A 375 -2.31 -18.28 25.47
CA TRP A 375 -2.41 -16.85 25.68
C TRP A 375 -3.66 -16.46 26.48
N ASP A 376 -3.46 -15.91 27.67
CA ASP A 376 -4.51 -15.23 28.44
C ASP A 376 -4.29 -13.70 28.40
N PRO A 377 -5.12 -12.96 27.66
CA PRO A 377 -5.00 -11.51 27.60
C PRO A 377 -5.27 -10.81 28.93
N ALA A 378 -5.91 -11.46 29.89
CA ALA A 378 -6.18 -10.90 31.21
C ALA A 378 -4.94 -10.88 32.12
N VAL A 379 -4.02 -11.81 31.93
CA VAL A 379 -2.81 -11.96 32.76
C VAL A 379 -1.71 -10.96 32.36
N GLN A 380 -1.70 -10.49 31.10
CA GLN A 380 -0.59 -9.69 30.57
C GLN A 380 -0.92 -8.23 30.30
N ARG A 381 -2.14 -7.75 30.57
CA ARG A 381 -2.46 -6.32 30.54
C ARG A 381 -1.89 -5.61 31.77
N GLY A 382 -0.57 -5.54 31.86
CA GLY A 382 0.05 -4.55 32.72
C GLY A 382 -0.22 -3.12 32.18
N PRO A 383 -0.20 -2.08 33.02
CA PRO A 383 -0.54 -0.74 32.58
C PRO A 383 0.36 -0.33 31.40
N ALA A 384 -0.26 0.09 30.31
CA ALA A 384 0.44 0.65 29.18
C ALA A 384 1.21 1.89 29.64
N SER A 385 2.52 1.79 29.77
CA SER A 385 3.36 2.95 29.97
C SER A 385 3.41 3.72 28.63
N ARG A 386 2.58 4.76 28.53
CA ARG A 386 2.74 5.79 27.51
C ARG A 386 4.00 6.58 27.84
N THR A 387 5.14 6.14 27.41
CA THR A 387 6.34 6.98 27.37
C THR A 387 6.48 7.49 25.94
N GLY A 388 6.33 8.82 25.81
CA GLY A 388 6.25 9.53 24.55
C GLY A 388 7.58 9.75 23.82
N ASP A 389 8.41 8.73 23.71
CA ASP A 389 9.64 8.78 22.91
C ASP A 389 9.47 7.88 21.70
N ASP A 390 8.89 8.43 20.64
CA ASP A 390 8.85 7.83 19.32
C ASP A 390 10.22 8.00 18.64
N PRO A 391 10.97 6.90 18.39
CA PRO A 391 12.28 6.98 17.76
C PRO A 391 12.24 7.32 16.26
N TRP A 392 11.04 7.45 15.68
CA TRP A 392 10.82 7.75 14.27
C TRP A 392 10.34 9.18 14.02
N ARG A 393 10.07 9.95 15.07
CA ARG A 393 9.92 11.41 14.94
C ARG A 393 11.30 12.00 14.72
N THR A 394 11.62 12.34 13.51
CA THR A 394 12.66 13.32 13.18
C THR A 394 12.05 14.70 13.42
N ASP A 395 12.57 15.41 14.43
CA ASP A 395 12.32 16.84 14.65
C ASP A 395 12.72 17.66 13.41
#